data_1e0a463b4423508944ca5b324b6338e6
#
_entry.id   1e0a463b4423508944ca5b324b6338e6
#
_cell.length_a   1.000
_cell.length_b   1.000
_cell.length_c   1.000
_cell.angle_alpha   90.00
_cell.angle_beta   90.00
_cell.angle_gamma   90.00
#
_symmetry.space_group_name_H-M   'P 1'
#
loop_
_entity.id
_entity.type
_entity.pdbx_description
1 polymer ?
#
loop_
_entity_poly.entity_id
_entity_poly.type
_entity_poly.pdbx_seq_one_letter_code
_entity_poly.pdbx_strand_id
1 'polypeptide(L)' 'CEMAAVIGTGGRDLSIDDARRAIVGYTIFNDVSFREIQRKEMAFGLGPTKGKDADHSNVLGPWLVTADEVGDPQDLEMSF' A
#
# COMPACT_ATOMS: atom_id res chain seq x y z
N CYS A 1 -0.01 -7.36 6.23
CA CYS A 1 -1.10 -6.40 6.08
C CYS A 1 -0.53 -4.99 6.08
N GLU A 2 -1.08 -4.11 5.28
CA GLU A 2 -0.59 -2.75 5.07
C GLU A 2 -1.79 -1.81 4.91
N MET A 3 -1.56 -0.52 5.07
CA MET A 3 -2.52 0.50 4.68
C MET A 3 -2.12 1.06 3.32
N ALA A 4 -3.07 1.10 2.40
CA ALA A 4 -2.89 1.71 1.09
C ALA A 4 -3.54 3.09 1.04
N ALA A 5 -2.77 4.10 0.63
CA ALA A 5 -3.31 5.41 0.27
C ALA A 5 -3.70 5.41 -1.21
N VAL A 6 -4.94 5.76 -1.50
CA VAL A 6 -5.47 5.82 -2.86
C VAL A 6 -5.35 7.25 -3.37
N ILE A 7 -4.61 7.41 -4.47
CA ILE A 7 -4.38 8.71 -5.10
C ILE A 7 -5.50 9.01 -6.09
N GLY A 8 -6.24 10.08 -5.83
CA GLY A 8 -7.33 10.54 -6.69
C GLY A 8 -6.86 11.49 -7.81
N THR A 9 -5.89 12.34 -7.50
CA THR A 9 -5.34 13.29 -8.47
C THR A 9 -3.83 13.11 -8.57
N GLY A 10 -3.36 12.74 -9.75
CA GLY A 10 -1.94 12.59 -10.00
C GLY A 10 -1.20 13.94 -9.97
N GLY A 11 0.09 13.90 -9.67
CA GLY A 11 0.93 15.10 -9.66
C GLY A 11 2.41 14.75 -9.74
N ARG A 12 3.23 15.78 -9.93
CA ARG A 12 4.69 15.69 -9.95
C ARG A 12 5.27 16.83 -9.13
N ASP A 13 6.33 16.53 -8.40
CA ASP A 13 7.04 17.51 -7.56
C ASP A 13 6.10 18.24 -6.58
N LEU A 14 5.13 17.52 -6.03
CA LEU A 14 4.10 18.06 -5.14
C LEU A 14 4.71 18.55 -3.82
N SER A 15 4.18 19.65 -3.30
CA SER A 15 4.39 20.00 -1.91
C SER A 15 3.74 18.96 -0.98
N ILE A 16 4.12 18.93 0.29
CA ILE A 16 3.52 18.02 1.28
C ILE A 16 2.00 18.20 1.33
N ASP A 17 1.54 19.45 1.31
CA ASP A 17 0.11 19.76 1.38
C ASP A 17 -0.63 19.35 0.10
N ASP A 18 -0.01 19.53 -1.07
CA ASP A 18 -0.58 19.07 -2.34
C ASP A 18 -0.64 17.53 -2.40
N ALA A 19 0.40 16.87 -1.91
CA ALA A 19 0.43 15.42 -1.83
C ALA A 19 -0.69 14.87 -0.91
N ARG A 20 -0.92 15.51 0.24
CA ARG A 20 -2.05 15.16 1.12
C ARG A 20 -3.39 15.35 0.42
N ARG A 21 -3.59 16.45 -0.29
CA ARG A 21 -4.82 16.71 -1.05
C ARG A 21 -5.02 15.76 -2.24
N ALA A 22 -3.96 15.17 -2.74
CA ALA A 22 -4.03 14.17 -3.82
C ALA A 22 -4.61 12.83 -3.37
N ILE A 23 -4.59 12.54 -2.06
CA ILE A 23 -5.13 11.30 -1.49
C ILE A 23 -6.65 11.41 -1.36
N VAL A 24 -7.38 10.49 -2.00
CA VAL A 24 -8.85 10.44 -1.92
C VAL A 24 -9.32 9.61 -0.73
N GLY A 25 -8.53 8.67 -0.27
CA GLY A 25 -8.87 7.83 0.87
C GLY A 25 -7.87 6.70 1.10
N TYR A 26 -8.22 5.84 2.05
CA TYR A 26 -7.39 4.75 2.52
C TYR A 26 -8.15 3.44 2.53
N THR A 27 -7.44 2.36 2.35
CA THR A 27 -7.98 1.00 2.44
C THR A 27 -6.94 0.04 3.00
N ILE A 28 -7.37 -1.15 3.41
CA ILE A 28 -6.44 -2.21 3.78
C ILE A 28 -5.84 -2.83 2.52
N PHE A 29 -4.56 -3.10 2.56
CA PHE A 29 -3.85 -3.82 1.52
C PHE A 29 -3.17 -5.06 2.12
N ASN A 30 -3.45 -6.20 1.53
CA ASN A 30 -2.73 -7.42 1.85
C ASN A 30 -1.81 -7.77 0.68
N ASP A 31 -0.54 -7.44 0.84
CA ASP A 31 0.53 -7.81 -0.08
C ASP A 31 0.97 -9.24 0.22
N VAL A 32 0.26 -10.19 -0.37
CA VAL A 32 0.55 -11.63 -0.19
C VAL A 32 1.96 -11.94 -0.70
N SER A 33 2.76 -12.58 0.15
CA SER A 33 4.17 -12.81 -0.12
C SER A 33 4.55 -14.27 0.11
N PHE A 34 5.13 -14.89 -0.90
CA PHE A 34 5.74 -16.22 -0.79
C PHE A 34 7.14 -16.09 -0.20
N ARG A 35 7.24 -16.04 1.11
CA ARG A 35 8.48 -15.67 1.84
C ARG A 35 9.69 -16.54 1.53
N GLU A 36 9.50 -17.82 1.25
CA GLU A 36 10.61 -18.70 0.88
C GLU A 36 11.20 -18.31 -0.49
N ILE A 37 10.33 -18.06 -1.47
CA ILE A 37 10.73 -17.61 -2.81
C ILE A 37 11.40 -16.24 -2.71
N GLN A 38 10.77 -15.31 -2.01
CA GLN A 38 11.30 -13.96 -1.79
C GLN A 38 12.71 -13.97 -1.18
N ARG A 39 12.96 -14.82 -0.17
CA ARG A 39 14.30 -14.93 0.44
C ARG A 39 15.35 -15.40 -0.56
N LYS A 40 15.02 -16.35 -1.43
CA LYS A 40 15.90 -16.82 -2.48
C LYS A 40 16.22 -15.71 -3.49
N GLU A 41 15.20 -14.99 -3.94
CA GLU A 41 15.38 -13.88 -4.89
C GLU A 41 16.23 -12.75 -4.31
N MET A 42 15.97 -12.35 -3.07
CA MET A 42 16.72 -11.29 -2.39
C MET A 42 18.20 -11.67 -2.19
N ALA A 43 18.51 -12.95 -2.03
CA ALA A 43 19.89 -13.42 -1.92
C ALA A 43 20.71 -13.16 -3.19
N PHE A 44 20.05 -13.01 -4.35
CA PHE A 44 20.68 -12.63 -5.62
C PHE A 44 20.75 -11.12 -5.87
N GLY A 45 20.22 -10.29 -4.96
CA GLY A 45 20.25 -8.82 -5.06
C GLY A 45 19.26 -8.22 -6.07
N LEU A 46 18.34 -9.00 -6.60
CA LEU A 46 17.38 -8.56 -7.62
C LEU A 46 16.01 -8.10 -7.05
N GLY A 47 15.86 -8.19 -5.74
CA GLY A 47 14.57 -7.90 -5.08
C GLY A 47 13.52 -9.00 -5.30
N PRO A 48 12.37 -8.88 -4.62
CA PRO A 48 11.32 -9.88 -4.71
C PRO A 48 10.50 -9.71 -6.00
N THR A 49 10.57 -10.70 -6.90
CA THR A 49 9.80 -10.73 -8.14
C THR A 49 8.71 -11.79 -8.04
N LYS A 50 9.07 -13.06 -8.19
CA LYS A 50 8.11 -14.18 -8.13
C LYS A 50 7.52 -14.39 -6.73
N GLY A 51 8.23 -13.96 -5.71
CA GLY A 51 7.71 -13.97 -4.33
C GLY A 51 6.50 -13.06 -4.11
N LYS A 52 6.22 -12.17 -5.07
CA LYS A 52 5.12 -11.20 -5.06
C LYS A 52 4.19 -11.31 -6.29
N ASP A 53 4.44 -12.24 -7.18
CA ASP A 53 3.82 -12.32 -8.50
C ASP A 53 2.89 -13.55 -8.62
N ALA A 54 2.02 -13.73 -7.63
CA ALA A 54 0.99 -14.75 -7.71
C ALA A 54 -0.34 -14.15 -8.18
N ASP A 55 -1.14 -14.94 -8.85
CA ASP A 55 -2.50 -14.56 -9.21
C ASP A 55 -3.29 -14.17 -7.95
N HIS A 56 -3.99 -13.05 -8.03
CA HIS A 56 -4.81 -12.51 -6.95
C HIS A 56 -4.05 -12.22 -5.64
N SER A 57 -2.75 -11.96 -5.71
CA SER A 57 -1.91 -11.71 -4.53
C SER A 57 -1.96 -10.27 -4.01
N ASN A 58 -2.53 -9.35 -4.77
CA ASN A 58 -2.72 -7.96 -4.36
C ASN A 58 -4.18 -7.75 -3.95
N VAL A 59 -4.46 -7.87 -2.66
CA VAL A 59 -5.83 -7.81 -2.14
C VAL A 59 -6.08 -6.47 -1.47
N LEU A 60 -7.04 -5.71 -2.00
CA LEU A 60 -7.47 -4.41 -1.48
C LEU A 60 -8.89 -4.49 -0.94
N GLY A 61 -9.17 -3.80 0.14
CA GLY A 61 -10.52 -3.69 0.70
C GLY A 61 -10.55 -3.90 2.22
N PRO A 62 -11.75 -4.16 2.79
CA PRO A 62 -13.03 -4.41 2.10
C PRO A 62 -13.72 -3.17 1.54
N TRP A 63 -13.37 -1.96 2.02
CA TRP A 63 -13.89 -0.68 1.55
C TRP A 63 -12.82 0.38 1.55
N LEU A 64 -13.08 1.44 0.82
CA LEU A 64 -12.30 2.66 0.81
C LEU A 64 -12.93 3.65 1.80
N VAL A 65 -12.15 4.14 2.75
CA VAL A 65 -12.55 5.21 3.65
C VAL A 65 -11.95 6.52 3.16
N THR A 66 -12.76 7.57 3.05
CA THR A 66 -12.30 8.86 2.52
C THR A 66 -11.30 9.54 3.46
N ALA A 67 -10.41 10.36 2.89
CA ALA A 67 -9.33 10.98 3.66
C ALA A 67 -9.83 11.91 4.77
N ASP A 68 -10.96 12.58 4.56
CA ASP A 68 -11.60 13.45 5.55
C ASP A 68 -12.18 12.67 6.75
N GLU A 69 -12.67 11.44 6.52
CA GLU A 69 -13.17 10.57 7.59
C GLU A 69 -12.03 9.95 8.40
N VAL A 70 -10.91 9.59 7.74
CA VAL A 70 -9.73 9.03 8.41
C VAL A 70 -9.02 10.07 9.28
N GLY A 71 -8.97 11.32 8.83
CA GLY A 71 -8.22 12.38 9.51
C GLY A 71 -6.71 12.20 9.36
N ASP A 72 -5.96 12.05 10.46
CA ASP A 72 -4.53 11.80 10.40
C ASP A 72 -4.24 10.29 10.29
N PRO A 73 -3.74 9.81 9.14
CA PRO A 73 -3.45 8.40 8.95
C PRO A 73 -2.28 7.89 9.82
N GLN A 74 -1.49 8.78 10.42
CA GLN A 74 -0.40 8.40 11.33
C GLN A 74 -0.91 8.03 12.73
N ASP A 75 -2.14 8.42 13.08
CA ASP A 75 -2.77 8.11 14.37
C ASP A 75 -3.60 6.81 14.35
N LEU A 76 -3.61 6.10 13.23
CA LEU A 76 -4.37 4.86 13.11
C LEU A 76 -3.64 3.69 13.79
N GLU A 77 -4.39 2.94 14.60
CA GLU A 77 -3.94 1.64 15.11
C GLU A 77 -4.15 0.55 14.05
N MET A 78 -3.14 -0.25 13.80
CA MET A 78 -3.23 -1.42 12.92
C MET A 78 -2.97 -2.70 13.72
N SER A 79 -3.87 -3.68 13.57
CA SER A 79 -3.73 -5.01 14.17
C SER A 79 -3.98 -6.11 13.13
N PHE A 80 -3.26 -7.23 13.24
CA PHE A 80 -3.38 -8.40 12.36
C PHE A 80 -2.88 -9.68 13.04
#